data_2407dc3e9f72aa50121580d564eed83e
#
_entry.id   2407dc3e9f72aa50121580d564eed83e
#
_cell.length_a   1.000
_cell.length_b   1.000
_cell.length_c   1.000
_cell.angle_alpha   90.00
_cell.angle_beta   90.00
_cell.angle_gamma   90.00
#
_symmetry.space_group_name_H-M   'P 1'
#
loop_
_entity.id
_entity.type
_entity.pdbx_description
1 polymer ?
#
loop_
_entity_poly.entity_id
_entity_poly.type
_entity_poly.pdbx_seq_one_letter_code
_entity_poly.pdbx_strand_id
1 'polypeptide(L)'
;MEFTLQYKDPASQARAGELRTDHGTIRTPIFMPVGTAATVKGLFHRDVRDEAKAQIILANTYHLYLRPGMEIIERAGGVHRFSTWEGPMLTDSGGFQVFSLAACRKLREEGCHFRSHIDGSKHLFTPESVIDTERTIGADIMMAFDECPPGDAPRDYAAKSLALTERWLDRCFDRYHRTQPKYGHYQALFPIVQGCAYPDLRAKAAENVKRYDADGYAIGGLAVGEPTEVMYEMIEVVNAILPENRPRYLMGVGTPVNILEGIARGVDMFDCVMPTRNGRNGQLFTAEGVINIRNKKWEDDFSPIDPEGTAFVDTLYTKAYLHHLVTCGEMLAAQIASLHNIAFYLRLVTMARQHIAAGDFKPWKEAMVGKLQRRL
;
A
#
# COMPACT_ATOMS: atom_id res chain seq x y z
N MET A 1 -14.24 -11.82 6.46
CA MET A 1 -14.17 -10.79 5.40
C MET A 1 -14.72 -11.39 4.11
N GLU A 2 -15.37 -10.61 3.23
CA GLU A 2 -16.00 -11.13 2.02
C GLU A 2 -15.58 -10.29 0.80
N PHE A 3 -15.10 -10.93 -0.27
CA PHE A 3 -14.78 -10.28 -1.53
C PHE A 3 -15.75 -10.74 -2.63
N THR A 4 -16.39 -9.80 -3.29
CA THR A 4 -17.32 -10.06 -4.40
C THR A 4 -16.77 -9.41 -5.68
N LEU A 5 -16.37 -10.23 -6.64
CA LEU A 5 -16.01 -9.75 -7.97
C LEU A 5 -17.26 -9.33 -8.73
N GLN A 6 -17.30 -8.10 -9.26
CA GLN A 6 -18.49 -7.53 -9.92
C GLN A 6 -18.30 -7.38 -11.43
N TYR A 7 -17.12 -6.94 -11.87
CA TYR A 7 -16.83 -6.64 -13.26
C TYR A 7 -15.46 -7.15 -13.68
N LYS A 8 -15.31 -7.51 -14.94
CA LYS A 8 -14.03 -7.82 -15.62
C LYS A 8 -13.99 -7.05 -16.94
N ASP A 9 -12.83 -6.47 -17.24
CA ASP A 9 -12.60 -5.86 -18.55
C ASP A 9 -12.43 -6.94 -19.62
N PRO A 10 -13.12 -6.86 -20.78
CA PRO A 10 -13.04 -7.88 -21.81
C PRO A 10 -11.70 -7.93 -22.54
N ALA A 11 -10.89 -6.87 -22.48
CA ALA A 11 -9.66 -6.70 -23.25
C ALA A 11 -8.38 -6.75 -22.39
N SER A 12 -8.50 -6.97 -21.08
CA SER A 12 -7.37 -7.07 -20.14
C SER A 12 -7.73 -7.98 -18.95
N GLN A 13 -6.80 -8.12 -17.98
CA GLN A 13 -7.08 -8.81 -16.71
C GLN A 13 -7.66 -7.87 -15.64
N ALA A 14 -7.95 -6.61 -16.01
CA ALA A 14 -8.51 -5.64 -15.09
C ALA A 14 -9.88 -6.10 -14.57
N ARG A 15 -10.08 -5.91 -13.27
CA ARG A 15 -11.28 -6.35 -12.58
C ARG A 15 -11.70 -5.38 -11.49
N ALA A 16 -12.98 -5.36 -11.16
CA ALA A 16 -13.53 -4.52 -10.12
C ALA A 16 -14.45 -5.34 -9.21
N GLY A 17 -14.31 -5.15 -7.90
CA GLY A 17 -15.08 -5.86 -6.90
C GLY A 17 -15.38 -5.01 -5.68
N GLU A 18 -15.91 -5.67 -4.65
CA GLU A 18 -16.12 -5.10 -3.32
C GLU A 18 -15.57 -6.03 -2.26
N LEU A 19 -14.82 -5.46 -1.33
CA LEU A 19 -14.29 -6.13 -0.14
C LEU A 19 -14.98 -5.57 1.10
N ARG A 20 -15.68 -6.42 1.84
CA ARG A 20 -16.41 -6.04 3.06
C ARG A 20 -15.61 -6.40 4.30
N THR A 21 -15.40 -5.40 5.16
CA THR A 21 -14.87 -5.54 6.51
C THR A 21 -15.89 -5.07 7.54
N ASP A 22 -15.62 -5.27 8.82
CA ASP A 22 -16.52 -4.80 9.89
C ASP A 22 -16.52 -3.25 10.00
N HIS A 23 -15.48 -2.58 9.52
CA HIS A 23 -15.40 -1.10 9.50
C HIS A 23 -15.85 -0.47 8.18
N GLY A 24 -16.27 -1.25 7.19
CA GLY A 24 -16.82 -0.69 5.94
C GLY A 24 -16.53 -1.50 4.70
N THR A 25 -16.98 -0.97 3.56
CA THR A 25 -16.82 -1.59 2.25
C THR A 25 -15.75 -0.87 1.44
N ILE A 26 -14.87 -1.64 0.83
CA ILE A 26 -13.78 -1.17 -0.03
C ILE A 26 -14.12 -1.57 -1.47
N ARG A 27 -14.18 -0.59 -2.36
CA ARG A 27 -14.42 -0.81 -3.79
C ARG A 27 -13.10 -0.88 -4.53
N THR A 28 -12.80 -2.04 -5.10
CA THR A 28 -11.57 -2.26 -5.86
C THR A 28 -11.75 -1.96 -7.36
N PRO A 29 -10.69 -1.58 -8.09
CA PRO A 29 -9.34 -1.33 -7.57
C PRO A 29 -9.29 -0.15 -6.61
N ILE A 30 -8.38 -0.20 -5.61
CA ILE A 30 -8.24 0.81 -4.57
C ILE A 30 -6.77 1.15 -4.29
N PHE A 31 -6.50 2.42 -4.01
CA PHE A 31 -5.25 2.88 -3.45
C PHE A 31 -5.41 3.13 -1.95
N MET A 32 -4.49 2.63 -1.13
CA MET A 32 -4.48 2.81 0.33
C MET A 32 -3.46 3.90 0.69
N PRO A 33 -3.90 5.08 1.16
CA PRO A 33 -2.97 6.08 1.67
C PRO A 33 -2.16 5.55 2.85
N VAL A 34 -0.83 5.75 2.81
CA VAL A 34 0.07 5.25 3.86
C VAL A 34 0.03 6.18 5.06
N GLY A 35 -0.47 5.65 6.16
CA GLY A 35 -0.50 6.25 7.48
C GLY A 35 0.45 5.55 8.46
N THR A 36 1.77 5.67 8.26
CA THR A 36 2.83 4.92 8.94
C THR A 36 2.64 4.82 10.47
N ALA A 37 2.28 5.90 11.13
CA ALA A 37 2.04 5.96 12.58
C ALA A 37 0.53 6.08 12.90
N ALA A 38 -0.31 5.33 12.16
CA ALA A 38 -1.76 5.44 12.17
C ALA A 38 -2.29 6.83 11.77
N THR A 39 -1.51 7.58 10.97
CA THR A 39 -1.90 8.88 10.42
C THR A 39 -1.26 9.11 9.07
N VAL A 40 -2.02 9.57 8.08
CA VAL A 40 -1.50 10.02 6.79
C VAL A 40 -0.76 11.34 7.01
N LYS A 41 0.53 11.36 6.65
CA LYS A 41 1.45 12.42 7.07
C LYS A 41 0.99 13.81 6.61
N GLY A 42 0.76 14.70 7.61
CA GLY A 42 0.36 16.08 7.40
C GLY A 42 -1.13 16.30 7.10
N LEU A 43 -1.98 15.27 7.18
CA LEU A 43 -3.40 15.37 6.90
C LEU A 43 -4.26 14.96 8.11
N PHE A 44 -5.37 15.63 8.29
CA PHE A 44 -6.41 15.18 9.21
C PHE A 44 -7.15 13.97 8.63
N HIS A 45 -7.57 13.03 9.47
CA HIS A 45 -8.39 11.88 9.04
C HIS A 45 -9.68 12.30 8.34
N ARG A 46 -10.29 13.39 8.79
CA ARG A 46 -11.45 13.99 8.12
C ARG A 46 -11.15 14.30 6.65
N ASP A 47 -10.02 14.95 6.36
CA ASP A 47 -9.68 15.34 5.00
C ASP A 47 -9.30 14.12 4.14
N VAL A 48 -8.66 13.12 4.74
CA VAL A 48 -8.37 11.82 4.07
C VAL A 48 -9.68 11.10 3.71
N ARG A 49 -10.67 11.09 4.62
CA ARG A 49 -11.97 10.45 4.39
C ARG A 49 -12.88 11.28 3.47
N ASP A 50 -13.06 12.56 3.79
CA ASP A 50 -14.13 13.37 3.20
C ASP A 50 -13.71 14.11 1.93
N GLU A 51 -12.43 14.50 1.81
CA GLU A 51 -11.90 15.19 0.63
C GLU A 51 -11.25 14.22 -0.35
N ALA A 52 -10.28 13.42 0.12
CA ALA A 52 -9.61 12.44 -0.73
C ALA A 52 -10.47 11.20 -1.02
N LYS A 53 -11.54 10.94 -0.25
CA LYS A 53 -12.46 9.79 -0.40
C LYS A 53 -11.76 8.44 -0.17
N ALA A 54 -10.77 8.39 0.73
CA ALA A 54 -10.12 7.15 1.10
C ALA A 54 -11.09 6.22 1.83
N GLN A 55 -11.18 4.98 1.35
CA GLN A 55 -12.04 3.94 1.93
C GLN A 55 -11.28 3.06 2.92
N ILE A 56 -9.96 3.04 2.82
CA ILE A 56 -9.04 2.27 3.66
C ILE A 56 -7.72 3.03 3.75
N ILE A 57 -7.03 2.94 4.89
CA ILE A 57 -5.65 3.41 5.04
C ILE A 57 -4.75 2.26 5.48
N LEU A 58 -3.44 2.43 5.26
CA LEU A 58 -2.43 1.46 5.70
C LEU A 58 -1.62 2.06 6.85
N ALA A 59 -1.50 1.32 7.96
CA ALA A 59 -0.58 1.64 9.06
C ALA A 59 0.57 0.63 9.11
N ASN A 60 1.60 0.94 9.90
CA ASN A 60 2.83 0.17 9.89
C ASN A 60 3.10 -0.46 11.26
N THR A 61 3.09 -1.79 11.31
CA THR A 61 3.26 -2.58 12.53
C THR A 61 4.58 -2.30 13.24
N TYR A 62 5.70 -2.22 12.52
CA TYR A 62 7.01 -1.92 13.10
C TYR A 62 7.04 -0.57 13.83
N HIS A 63 6.48 0.48 13.20
CA HIS A 63 6.46 1.81 13.80
C HIS A 63 5.54 1.88 15.00
N LEU A 64 4.34 1.30 14.92
CA LEU A 64 3.39 1.26 16.04
C LEU A 64 3.90 0.42 17.21
N TYR A 65 4.60 -0.68 16.92
CA TYR A 65 5.25 -1.51 17.94
C TYR A 65 6.32 -0.74 18.74
N LEU A 66 7.17 0.03 18.04
CA LEU A 66 8.20 0.81 18.70
C LEU A 66 7.64 2.07 19.40
N ARG A 67 6.64 2.72 18.79
CA ARG A 67 6.01 3.93 19.30
C ARG A 67 4.60 4.10 18.77
N PRO A 68 3.56 4.15 19.62
CA PRO A 68 3.61 4.35 21.07
C PRO A 68 3.91 3.07 21.87
N GLY A 69 3.96 1.90 21.24
CA GLY A 69 4.08 0.60 21.90
C GLY A 69 2.74 -0.08 22.14
N MET A 70 2.79 -1.40 22.29
CA MET A 70 1.56 -2.23 22.31
C MET A 70 0.70 -2.02 23.54
N GLU A 71 1.31 -1.72 24.69
CA GLU A 71 0.55 -1.45 25.92
C GLU A 71 -0.38 -0.23 25.78
N ILE A 72 0.10 0.85 25.13
CA ILE A 72 -0.69 2.05 24.92
C ILE A 72 -1.83 1.80 23.94
N ILE A 73 -1.54 1.11 22.83
CA ILE A 73 -2.57 0.78 21.82
C ILE A 73 -3.64 -0.14 22.42
N GLU A 74 -3.26 -1.13 23.20
CA GLU A 74 -4.20 -2.03 23.86
C GLU A 74 -5.11 -1.30 24.86
N ARG A 75 -4.54 -0.42 25.69
CA ARG A 75 -5.29 0.43 26.63
C ARG A 75 -6.23 1.40 25.94
N ALA A 76 -5.88 1.86 24.73
CA ALA A 76 -6.75 2.69 23.91
C ALA A 76 -7.93 1.92 23.28
N GLY A 77 -7.87 0.59 23.27
CA GLY A 77 -8.88 -0.27 22.62
C GLY A 77 -8.63 -0.49 21.13
N GLY A 78 -7.35 -0.58 20.73
CA GLY A 78 -6.89 -0.82 19.38
C GLY A 78 -6.63 0.45 18.55
N VAL A 79 -6.06 0.27 17.37
CA VAL A 79 -5.58 1.36 16.50
C VAL A 79 -6.71 2.27 16.02
N HIS A 80 -7.89 1.73 15.76
CA HIS A 80 -9.05 2.52 15.32
C HIS A 80 -9.44 3.56 16.38
N ARG A 81 -9.58 3.14 17.64
CA ARG A 81 -9.88 4.06 18.75
C ARG A 81 -8.72 4.98 19.06
N PHE A 82 -7.49 4.46 19.00
CA PHE A 82 -6.28 5.25 19.25
C PHE A 82 -6.13 6.40 18.25
N SER A 83 -6.37 6.15 16.97
CA SER A 83 -6.20 7.13 15.90
C SER A 83 -7.48 7.87 15.52
N THR A 84 -8.65 7.44 16.02
CA THR A 84 -9.97 7.94 15.60
C THR A 84 -10.28 7.74 14.11
N TRP A 85 -9.66 6.73 13.49
CA TRP A 85 -10.00 6.33 12.14
C TRP A 85 -11.11 5.28 12.18
N GLU A 86 -12.28 5.62 11.61
CA GLU A 86 -13.49 4.79 11.66
C GLU A 86 -13.61 3.80 10.49
N GLY A 87 -12.85 4.02 9.41
CA GLY A 87 -12.86 3.17 8.22
C GLY A 87 -11.94 1.95 8.32
N PRO A 88 -11.96 1.06 7.32
CA PRO A 88 -11.04 -0.06 7.22
C PRO A 88 -9.57 0.34 7.33
N MET A 89 -8.77 -0.54 7.92
CA MET A 89 -7.32 -0.38 8.05
C MET A 89 -6.59 -1.68 7.75
N LEU A 90 -5.48 -1.58 7.02
CA LEU A 90 -4.52 -2.64 6.83
C LEU A 90 -3.23 -2.32 7.61
N THR A 91 -2.63 -3.31 8.25
CA THR A 91 -1.28 -3.21 8.81
C THR A 91 -0.34 -4.15 8.07
N ASP A 92 0.84 -3.62 7.68
CA ASP A 92 1.92 -4.47 7.17
C ASP A 92 2.53 -5.33 8.30
N SER A 93 3.31 -6.34 7.94
CA SER A 93 3.95 -7.24 8.91
C SER A 93 5.10 -6.59 9.71
N GLY A 94 5.57 -5.41 9.30
CA GLY A 94 6.79 -4.79 9.80
C GLY A 94 8.09 -5.42 9.24
N GLY A 95 8.01 -6.48 8.46
CA GLY A 95 9.16 -7.20 7.90
C GLY A 95 10.05 -6.28 7.07
N PHE A 96 9.49 -5.57 6.08
CA PHE A 96 10.25 -4.65 5.24
C PHE A 96 10.99 -3.57 6.04
N GLN A 97 10.37 -2.99 7.08
CA GLN A 97 10.97 -1.93 7.89
C GLN A 97 12.10 -2.46 8.76
N VAL A 98 11.97 -3.66 9.30
CA VAL A 98 13.07 -4.35 9.97
C VAL A 98 14.24 -4.55 9.01
N PHE A 99 13.96 -4.83 7.73
CA PHE A 99 15.00 -5.01 6.70
C PHE A 99 15.60 -3.69 6.22
N SER A 100 14.83 -2.63 6.10
CA SER A 100 15.27 -1.36 5.51
C SER A 100 15.81 -0.35 6.53
N LEU A 101 15.29 -0.34 7.77
CA LEU A 101 15.59 0.68 8.78
C LEU A 101 16.50 0.20 9.91
N ALA A 102 16.55 -1.11 10.18
CA ALA A 102 17.35 -1.64 11.25
C ALA A 102 18.85 -1.68 10.89
N ALA A 103 19.66 -0.86 11.55
CA ALA A 103 21.11 -0.79 11.33
C ALA A 103 21.85 -2.12 11.60
N CYS A 104 21.30 -2.97 12.48
CA CYS A 104 21.83 -4.30 12.81
C CYS A 104 20.67 -5.28 12.88
N ARG A 105 20.55 -6.13 11.87
CA ARG A 105 19.59 -7.23 11.85
C ARG A 105 20.28 -8.56 11.74
N LYS A 106 19.72 -9.59 12.37
CA LYS A 106 20.15 -10.97 12.19
C LYS A 106 18.94 -11.84 11.95
N LEU A 107 18.85 -12.36 10.74
CA LEU A 107 17.86 -13.36 10.36
C LEU A 107 18.25 -14.73 10.91
N ARG A 108 17.27 -15.41 11.48
CA ARG A 108 17.37 -16.79 11.94
C ARG A 108 16.08 -17.53 11.66
N GLU A 109 16.07 -18.83 11.84
CA GLU A 109 14.87 -19.64 11.71
C GLU A 109 13.76 -19.20 12.67
N GLU A 110 14.12 -18.79 13.87
CA GLU A 110 13.18 -18.32 14.90
C GLU A 110 12.50 -17.00 14.52
N GLY A 111 13.18 -16.11 13.78
CA GLY A 111 12.70 -14.78 13.46
C GLY A 111 13.82 -13.80 13.13
N CYS A 112 13.55 -12.51 13.26
CA CYS A 112 14.48 -11.44 12.99
C CYS A 112 14.82 -10.67 14.27
N HIS A 113 16.11 -10.72 14.67
CA HIS A 113 16.66 -9.84 15.71
C HIS A 113 17.04 -8.51 15.11
N PHE A 114 16.64 -7.41 15.73
CA PHE A 114 16.97 -6.08 15.25
C PHE A 114 17.17 -5.07 16.38
N ARG A 115 17.72 -3.91 16.04
CA ARG A 115 17.82 -2.77 16.93
C ARG A 115 16.84 -1.68 16.47
N SER A 116 16.12 -1.13 17.43
CA SER A 116 15.26 0.03 17.20
C SER A 116 16.08 1.20 16.64
N HIS A 117 15.57 1.83 15.58
CA HIS A 117 16.16 3.05 15.00
C HIS A 117 15.91 4.29 15.88
N ILE A 118 15.05 4.17 16.89
CA ILE A 118 14.67 5.28 17.78
C ILE A 118 15.67 5.42 18.92
N ASP A 119 16.00 4.31 19.59
CA ASP A 119 16.76 4.29 20.85
C ASP A 119 17.83 3.20 20.91
N GLY A 120 17.97 2.39 19.85
CA GLY A 120 18.96 1.30 19.78
C GLY A 120 18.61 0.07 20.61
N SER A 121 17.44 -0.01 21.25
CA SER A 121 16.98 -1.17 22.02
C SER A 121 16.91 -2.42 21.14
N LYS A 122 17.13 -3.60 21.76
CA LYS A 122 17.14 -4.89 21.05
C LYS A 122 15.74 -5.50 21.07
N HIS A 123 15.29 -5.96 19.90
CA HIS A 123 13.99 -6.58 19.70
C HIS A 123 14.13 -7.89 18.91
N LEU A 124 13.12 -8.73 19.03
CA LEU A 124 12.97 -9.95 18.24
C LEU A 124 11.55 -10.00 17.69
N PHE A 125 11.42 -10.03 16.37
CA PHE A 125 10.18 -10.39 15.70
C PHE A 125 10.24 -11.85 15.28
N THR A 126 9.33 -12.64 15.81
CA THR A 126 9.01 -13.99 15.32
C THR A 126 7.67 -13.98 14.61
N PRO A 127 7.35 -14.94 13.75
CA PRO A 127 6.03 -15.05 13.15
C PRO A 127 4.91 -14.96 14.17
N GLU A 128 5.05 -15.63 15.31
CA GLU A 128 4.05 -15.62 16.39
C GLU A 128 3.94 -14.24 17.05
N SER A 129 5.07 -13.60 17.37
CA SER A 129 5.05 -12.29 18.04
C SER A 129 4.52 -11.19 17.13
N VAL A 130 4.70 -11.30 15.82
CA VAL A 130 4.12 -10.36 14.85
C VAL A 130 2.59 -10.52 14.82
N ILE A 131 2.07 -11.75 14.74
CA ILE A 131 0.62 -11.99 14.82
C ILE A 131 0.04 -11.44 16.12
N ASP A 132 0.69 -11.67 17.27
CA ASP A 132 0.23 -11.14 18.57
C ASP A 132 0.24 -9.60 18.58
N THR A 133 1.26 -8.99 17.96
CA THR A 133 1.37 -7.54 17.81
C THR A 133 0.21 -7.00 16.95
N GLU A 134 -0.06 -7.60 15.80
CA GLU A 134 -1.15 -7.20 14.91
C GLU A 134 -2.53 -7.45 15.52
N ARG A 135 -2.72 -8.53 16.32
CA ARG A 135 -3.92 -8.71 17.13
C ARG A 135 -4.11 -7.58 18.14
N THR A 136 -3.01 -7.08 18.72
CA THR A 136 -3.05 -5.93 19.64
C THR A 136 -3.26 -4.60 18.93
N ILE A 137 -2.73 -4.44 17.73
CA ILE A 137 -3.02 -3.25 16.88
C ILE A 137 -4.50 -3.24 16.52
N GLY A 138 -5.05 -4.36 16.04
CA GLY A 138 -6.48 -4.50 15.75
C GLY A 138 -6.90 -3.85 14.42
N ALA A 139 -6.09 -3.94 13.37
CA ALA A 139 -6.49 -3.58 12.01
C ALA A 139 -7.42 -4.65 11.39
N ASP A 140 -8.17 -4.32 10.33
CA ASP A 140 -9.07 -5.26 9.63
C ASP A 140 -8.29 -6.31 8.82
N ILE A 141 -7.15 -5.90 8.25
CA ILE A 141 -6.28 -6.75 7.45
C ILE A 141 -4.88 -6.73 8.06
N MET A 142 -4.37 -7.91 8.37
CA MET A 142 -3.02 -8.16 8.88
C MET A 142 -2.19 -8.82 7.78
N MET A 143 -0.90 -8.49 7.68
CA MET A 143 0.02 -9.14 6.75
C MET A 143 0.87 -10.19 7.47
N ALA A 144 1.04 -11.37 6.86
CA ALA A 144 1.91 -12.39 7.41
C ALA A 144 3.37 -11.92 7.42
N PHE A 145 4.12 -12.32 8.45
CA PHE A 145 5.54 -11.97 8.58
C PHE A 145 6.38 -12.69 7.52
N ASP A 146 7.20 -11.93 6.80
CA ASP A 146 7.98 -12.40 5.66
C ASP A 146 9.40 -11.82 5.65
N GLU A 147 10.28 -12.41 4.86
CA GLU A 147 11.54 -11.80 4.45
C GLU A 147 11.39 -11.19 3.06
N CYS A 148 11.68 -9.89 2.95
CA CYS A 148 11.73 -9.16 1.69
C CYS A 148 13.20 -8.93 1.29
N PRO A 149 13.82 -9.79 0.47
CA PRO A 149 15.17 -9.58 -0.01
C PRO A 149 15.23 -8.44 -1.05
N PRO A 150 16.45 -7.89 -1.33
CA PRO A 150 16.63 -6.96 -2.45
C PRO A 150 16.20 -7.57 -3.79
N GLY A 151 15.68 -6.75 -4.71
CA GLY A 151 15.16 -7.22 -6.01
C GLY A 151 16.22 -7.86 -6.90
N ASP A 152 17.49 -7.47 -6.74
CA ASP A 152 18.67 -7.98 -7.43
C ASP A 152 19.38 -9.13 -6.66
N ALA A 153 18.77 -9.67 -5.62
CA ALA A 153 19.33 -10.75 -4.83
C ALA A 153 19.69 -11.97 -5.71
N PRO A 154 20.86 -12.61 -5.51
CA PRO A 154 21.22 -13.83 -6.24
C PRO A 154 20.16 -14.92 -6.06
N ARG A 155 19.94 -15.73 -7.11
CA ARG A 155 18.87 -16.75 -7.12
C ARG A 155 18.93 -17.72 -5.94
N ASP A 156 20.14 -18.15 -5.54
CA ASP A 156 20.31 -19.06 -4.41
C ASP A 156 19.90 -18.42 -3.08
N TYR A 157 20.15 -17.12 -2.92
CA TYR A 157 19.68 -16.38 -1.75
C TYR A 157 18.15 -16.21 -1.81
N ALA A 158 17.60 -15.80 -2.96
CA ALA A 158 16.16 -15.66 -3.16
C ALA A 158 15.41 -16.97 -2.85
N ALA A 159 15.94 -18.12 -3.28
CA ALA A 159 15.35 -19.43 -3.00
C ALA A 159 15.39 -19.79 -1.51
N LYS A 160 16.50 -19.48 -0.81
CA LYS A 160 16.64 -19.69 0.65
C LYS A 160 15.69 -18.76 1.44
N SER A 161 15.61 -17.51 1.05
CA SER A 161 14.71 -16.51 1.62
C SER A 161 13.24 -16.93 1.45
N LEU A 162 12.87 -17.38 0.25
CA LEU A 162 11.53 -17.92 0.01
C LEU A 162 11.21 -19.09 0.91
N ALA A 163 12.13 -20.06 1.01
CA ALA A 163 11.93 -21.23 1.87
C ALA A 163 11.79 -20.87 3.37
N LEU A 164 12.49 -19.83 3.84
CA LEU A 164 12.34 -19.31 5.20
C LEU A 164 10.96 -18.64 5.36
N THR A 165 10.56 -17.78 4.41
CA THR A 165 9.24 -17.13 4.41
C THR A 165 8.10 -18.15 4.39
N GLU A 166 8.24 -19.26 3.64
CA GLU A 166 7.24 -20.35 3.62
C GLU A 166 7.07 -20.98 5.02
N ARG A 167 8.17 -21.27 5.74
CA ARG A 167 8.11 -21.82 7.10
C ARG A 167 7.57 -20.81 8.12
N TRP A 168 7.92 -19.54 7.98
CA TRP A 168 7.35 -18.47 8.81
C TRP A 168 5.84 -18.29 8.56
N LEU A 169 5.41 -18.48 7.32
CA LEU A 169 3.99 -18.40 6.96
C LEU A 169 3.17 -19.51 7.67
N ASP A 170 3.69 -20.76 7.72
CA ASP A 170 3.09 -21.84 8.49
C ASP A 170 2.87 -21.42 9.96
N ARG A 171 3.90 -20.84 10.57
CA ARG A 171 3.85 -20.40 11.97
C ARG A 171 2.90 -19.21 12.19
N CYS A 172 2.86 -18.26 11.21
CA CYS A 172 1.88 -17.18 11.25
C CYS A 172 0.44 -17.70 11.25
N PHE A 173 0.10 -18.60 10.33
CA PHE A 173 -1.24 -19.18 10.27
C PHE A 173 -1.57 -20.05 11.48
N ASP A 174 -0.64 -20.84 11.99
CA ASP A 174 -0.78 -21.57 13.22
C ASP A 174 -1.12 -20.63 14.40
N ARG A 175 -0.38 -19.54 14.54
CA ARG A 175 -0.63 -18.56 15.61
C ARG A 175 -1.94 -17.83 15.40
N TYR A 176 -2.25 -17.45 14.17
CA TYR A 176 -3.50 -16.79 13.80
C TYR A 176 -4.74 -17.62 14.22
N HIS A 177 -4.72 -18.93 13.94
CA HIS A 177 -5.82 -19.82 14.30
C HIS A 177 -5.94 -20.11 15.81
N ARG A 178 -4.84 -19.98 16.57
CA ARG A 178 -4.84 -20.14 18.03
C ARG A 178 -5.16 -18.87 18.80
N THR A 179 -5.25 -17.73 18.12
CA THR A 179 -5.55 -16.44 18.73
C THR A 179 -6.86 -15.86 18.21
N GLN A 180 -7.48 -14.98 18.97
CA GLN A 180 -8.73 -14.33 18.61
C GLN A 180 -8.53 -12.82 18.46
N PRO A 181 -9.32 -12.14 17.61
CA PRO A 181 -9.39 -10.68 17.60
C PRO A 181 -9.73 -10.12 18.98
N LYS A 182 -9.04 -9.03 19.37
CA LYS A 182 -9.19 -8.45 20.71
C LYS A 182 -10.38 -7.48 20.86
N TYR A 183 -10.85 -6.87 19.75
CA TYR A 183 -11.75 -5.72 19.81
C TYR A 183 -13.12 -5.95 19.19
N GLY A 184 -13.50 -7.22 19.00
CA GLY A 184 -14.85 -7.61 18.59
C GLY A 184 -15.16 -7.50 17.10
N HIS A 185 -14.17 -7.24 16.27
CA HIS A 185 -14.27 -7.27 14.80
C HIS A 185 -13.34 -8.33 14.20
N TYR A 186 -13.66 -8.79 13.00
CA TYR A 186 -12.85 -9.76 12.29
C TYR A 186 -11.54 -9.14 11.79
N GLN A 187 -10.46 -9.90 11.89
CA GLN A 187 -9.16 -9.54 11.32
C GLN A 187 -8.72 -10.63 10.34
N ALA A 188 -8.58 -10.27 9.06
CA ALA A 188 -8.08 -11.18 8.05
C ALA A 188 -6.54 -11.23 8.06
N LEU A 189 -5.95 -12.40 7.76
CA LEU A 189 -4.52 -12.55 7.55
C LEU A 189 -4.23 -12.80 6.07
N PHE A 190 -3.47 -11.90 5.43
CA PHE A 190 -3.03 -12.03 4.05
C PHE A 190 -1.62 -12.59 4.00
N PRO A 191 -1.38 -13.75 3.33
CA PRO A 191 -0.04 -14.21 3.00
C PRO A 191 0.59 -13.36 1.90
N ILE A 192 1.92 -13.32 1.86
CA ILE A 192 2.71 -12.55 0.91
C ILE A 192 3.46 -13.48 -0.04
N VAL A 193 3.25 -13.31 -1.33
CA VAL A 193 4.02 -13.98 -2.38
C VAL A 193 5.36 -13.26 -2.54
N GLN A 194 6.46 -13.95 -2.23
CA GLN A 194 7.83 -13.49 -2.43
C GLN A 194 8.49 -14.25 -3.61
N GLY A 195 9.77 -14.06 -3.91
CA GLY A 195 10.51 -14.77 -4.96
C GLY A 195 11.37 -13.87 -5.85
N CYS A 196 11.60 -12.60 -5.44
CA CYS A 196 12.34 -11.60 -6.21
C CYS A 196 11.86 -11.50 -7.66
N ALA A 197 12.78 -11.36 -8.63
CA ALA A 197 12.50 -11.29 -10.06
C ALA A 197 12.66 -12.67 -10.77
N TYR A 198 12.34 -13.77 -10.08
CA TYR A 198 12.47 -15.14 -10.60
C TYR A 198 11.09 -15.77 -10.81
N PRO A 199 10.63 -15.97 -12.07
CA PRO A 199 9.29 -16.46 -12.37
C PRO A 199 8.95 -17.80 -11.72
N ASP A 200 9.91 -18.73 -11.69
CA ASP A 200 9.74 -20.06 -11.09
C ASP A 200 9.57 -19.98 -9.55
N LEU A 201 10.30 -19.10 -8.88
CA LEU A 201 10.14 -18.87 -7.44
C LEU A 201 8.81 -18.16 -7.13
N ARG A 202 8.41 -17.19 -7.95
CA ARG A 202 7.10 -16.53 -7.85
C ARG A 202 5.94 -17.51 -8.02
N ALA A 203 6.02 -18.36 -9.04
CA ALA A 203 5.01 -19.39 -9.27
C ALA A 203 4.94 -20.38 -8.09
N LYS A 204 6.08 -20.86 -7.61
CA LYS A 204 6.15 -21.71 -6.42
C LYS A 204 5.53 -21.05 -5.18
N ALA A 205 5.87 -19.78 -4.93
CA ALA A 205 5.33 -19.03 -3.80
C ALA A 205 3.81 -18.85 -3.92
N ALA A 206 3.31 -18.50 -5.11
CA ALA A 206 1.88 -18.33 -5.38
C ALA A 206 1.10 -19.63 -5.16
N GLU A 207 1.62 -20.79 -5.60
CA GLU A 207 1.01 -22.08 -5.32
C GLU A 207 1.03 -22.42 -3.82
N ASN A 208 2.13 -22.08 -3.12
CA ASN A 208 2.23 -22.33 -1.68
C ASN A 208 1.21 -21.54 -0.87
N VAL A 209 1.01 -20.23 -1.16
CA VAL A 209 0.09 -19.39 -0.38
C VAL A 209 -1.38 -19.79 -0.56
N LYS A 210 -1.76 -20.38 -1.69
CA LYS A 210 -3.15 -20.83 -1.95
C LYS A 210 -3.65 -21.88 -0.96
N ARG A 211 -2.76 -22.70 -0.39
CA ARG A 211 -3.15 -23.77 0.54
C ARG A 211 -3.79 -23.27 1.84
N TYR A 212 -3.64 -21.97 2.18
CA TYR A 212 -4.19 -21.40 3.42
C TYR A 212 -5.64 -20.91 3.27
N ASP A 213 -6.20 -20.90 2.06
CA ASP A 213 -7.55 -20.36 1.76
C ASP A 213 -7.79 -19.00 2.45
N ALA A 214 -6.81 -18.11 2.30
CA ALA A 214 -6.83 -16.80 2.93
C ALA A 214 -7.91 -15.89 2.33
N ASP A 215 -8.33 -14.87 3.08
CA ASP A 215 -9.31 -13.88 2.60
C ASP A 215 -8.80 -12.99 1.47
N GLY A 216 -7.48 -12.91 1.28
CA GLY A 216 -6.82 -12.20 0.21
C GLY A 216 -5.33 -12.53 0.16
N TYR A 217 -4.65 -12.09 -0.87
CA TYR A 217 -3.25 -12.42 -1.14
C TYR A 217 -2.47 -11.17 -1.52
N ALA A 218 -1.23 -11.06 -1.02
CA ALA A 218 -0.35 -9.96 -1.38
C ALA A 218 0.81 -10.41 -2.26
N ILE A 219 1.27 -9.50 -3.10
CA ILE A 219 2.45 -9.63 -3.96
C ILE A 219 3.50 -8.66 -3.39
N GLY A 220 4.49 -9.19 -2.70
CA GLY A 220 5.57 -8.42 -2.10
C GLY A 220 6.88 -8.54 -2.86
N GLY A 221 7.91 -7.80 -2.43
CA GLY A 221 9.26 -7.87 -2.98
C GLY A 221 9.38 -7.49 -4.46
N LEU A 222 8.54 -6.56 -4.91
CA LEU A 222 8.62 -5.89 -6.21
C LEU A 222 8.78 -4.37 -6.01
N ALA A 223 9.20 -3.64 -7.05
CA ALA A 223 9.61 -2.23 -6.98
C ALA A 223 10.75 -1.96 -5.97
N VAL A 224 11.66 -2.91 -5.83
CA VAL A 224 12.82 -2.87 -4.93
C VAL A 224 14.17 -2.90 -5.68
N GLY A 225 14.17 -2.47 -6.94
CA GLY A 225 15.39 -2.33 -7.77
C GLY A 225 15.34 -3.00 -9.14
N GLU A 226 14.36 -3.86 -9.41
CA GLU A 226 14.18 -4.49 -10.72
C GLU A 226 13.63 -3.51 -11.78
N PRO A 227 13.86 -3.75 -13.08
CA PRO A 227 13.20 -3.01 -14.16
C PRO A 227 11.68 -3.13 -14.10
N THR A 228 10.97 -2.09 -14.53
CA THR A 228 9.50 -2.04 -14.49
C THR A 228 8.83 -3.17 -15.27
N GLU A 229 9.38 -3.54 -16.42
CA GLU A 229 8.88 -4.62 -17.28
C GLU A 229 8.98 -5.98 -16.56
N VAL A 230 10.06 -6.22 -15.82
CA VAL A 230 10.24 -7.42 -15.01
C VAL A 230 9.22 -7.47 -13.88
N MET A 231 8.97 -6.34 -13.21
CA MET A 231 7.90 -6.25 -12.21
C MET A 231 6.55 -6.65 -12.81
N TYR A 232 6.22 -6.17 -14.01
CA TYR A 232 4.96 -6.50 -14.67
C TYR A 232 4.85 -7.98 -15.02
N GLU A 233 5.93 -8.59 -15.53
CA GLU A 233 6.00 -10.02 -15.78
C GLU A 233 5.76 -10.84 -14.50
N MET A 234 6.39 -10.47 -13.39
CA MET A 234 6.20 -11.16 -12.11
C MET A 234 4.76 -11.06 -11.60
N ILE A 235 4.09 -9.93 -11.80
CA ILE A 235 2.66 -9.76 -11.47
C ILE A 235 1.81 -10.72 -12.31
N GLU A 236 2.08 -10.84 -13.60
CA GLU A 236 1.35 -11.74 -14.49
C GLU A 236 1.52 -13.21 -14.08
N VAL A 237 2.76 -13.64 -13.77
CA VAL A 237 3.05 -14.99 -13.27
C VAL A 237 2.26 -15.31 -12.01
N VAL A 238 2.25 -14.41 -11.05
CA VAL A 238 1.56 -14.60 -9.76
C VAL A 238 0.04 -14.60 -9.97
N ASN A 239 -0.49 -13.62 -10.71
CA ASN A 239 -1.92 -13.46 -10.89
C ASN A 239 -2.56 -14.57 -11.76
N ALA A 240 -1.80 -15.28 -12.59
CA ALA A 240 -2.25 -16.47 -13.27
C ALA A 240 -2.55 -17.65 -12.33
N ILE A 241 -2.00 -17.62 -11.10
CA ILE A 241 -2.08 -18.70 -10.11
C ILE A 241 -3.03 -18.36 -8.98
N LEU A 242 -3.04 -17.11 -8.50
CA LEU A 242 -3.85 -16.70 -7.36
C LEU A 242 -5.37 -16.79 -7.66
N PRO A 243 -6.20 -17.16 -6.66
CA PRO A 243 -7.64 -17.29 -6.83
C PRO A 243 -8.29 -16.00 -7.34
N GLU A 244 -9.25 -16.13 -8.27
CA GLU A 244 -9.99 -14.99 -8.79
C GLU A 244 -11.01 -14.40 -7.80
N ASN A 245 -11.53 -15.24 -6.91
CA ASN A 245 -12.54 -14.85 -5.93
C ASN A 245 -11.94 -14.26 -4.63
N ARG A 246 -10.68 -13.84 -4.68
CA ARG A 246 -9.97 -13.19 -3.57
C ARG A 246 -9.30 -11.91 -4.05
N PRO A 247 -9.18 -10.87 -3.20
CA PRO A 247 -8.47 -9.65 -3.57
C PRO A 247 -6.95 -9.89 -3.63
N ARG A 248 -6.30 -9.19 -4.55
CA ARG A 248 -4.86 -9.24 -4.82
C ARG A 248 -4.25 -7.88 -4.53
N TYR A 249 -3.33 -7.84 -3.61
CA TYR A 249 -2.69 -6.62 -3.13
C TYR A 249 -1.22 -6.56 -3.59
N LEU A 250 -0.87 -5.57 -4.41
CA LEU A 250 0.51 -5.27 -4.82
C LEU A 250 1.11 -4.25 -3.84
N MET A 251 2.11 -4.70 -3.07
CA MET A 251 2.68 -3.93 -1.96
C MET A 251 3.69 -2.89 -2.45
N GLY A 252 3.59 -1.67 -1.93
CA GLY A 252 4.58 -0.61 -2.11
C GLY A 252 4.65 0.02 -3.50
N VAL A 253 3.71 -0.28 -4.40
CA VAL A 253 3.69 0.21 -5.79
C VAL A 253 2.55 1.22 -5.96
N GLY A 254 2.75 2.34 -6.57
CA GLY A 254 3.93 3.01 -7.10
C GLY A 254 3.53 4.30 -7.79
N THR A 255 4.04 4.56 -8.99
CA THR A 255 3.62 5.70 -9.81
C THR A 255 2.18 5.52 -10.32
N PRO A 256 1.48 6.60 -10.74
CA PRO A 256 0.16 6.47 -11.37
C PRO A 256 0.13 5.50 -12.55
N VAL A 257 1.20 5.47 -13.34
CA VAL A 257 1.35 4.52 -14.46
C VAL A 257 1.45 3.08 -13.96
N ASN A 258 2.29 2.81 -12.95
CA ASN A 258 2.43 1.46 -12.38
C ASN A 258 1.10 0.94 -11.81
N ILE A 259 0.29 1.83 -11.21
CA ILE A 259 -1.04 1.47 -10.69
C ILE A 259 -1.95 1.05 -11.84
N LEU A 260 -2.05 1.82 -12.92
CA LEU A 260 -2.88 1.46 -14.07
C LEU A 260 -2.42 0.17 -14.76
N GLU A 261 -1.11 -0.03 -14.86
CA GLU A 261 -0.53 -1.25 -15.42
C GLU A 261 -0.74 -2.47 -14.49
N GLY A 262 -0.69 -2.28 -13.17
CA GLY A 262 -1.03 -3.30 -12.18
C GLY A 262 -2.51 -3.69 -12.25
N ILE A 263 -3.42 -2.72 -12.37
CA ILE A 263 -4.86 -2.94 -12.58
C ILE A 263 -5.10 -3.75 -13.85
N ALA A 264 -4.43 -3.39 -14.97
CA ALA A 264 -4.53 -4.11 -16.23
C ALA A 264 -4.15 -5.59 -16.10
N ARG A 265 -3.33 -5.94 -15.12
CA ARG A 265 -2.84 -7.30 -14.81
C ARG A 265 -3.61 -7.99 -13.69
N GLY A 266 -4.73 -7.40 -13.24
CA GLY A 266 -5.64 -8.02 -12.28
C GLY A 266 -5.28 -7.77 -10.81
N VAL A 267 -4.56 -6.71 -10.49
CA VAL A 267 -4.32 -6.25 -9.11
C VAL A 267 -5.52 -5.41 -8.63
N ASP A 268 -5.91 -5.59 -7.37
CA ASP A 268 -7.07 -4.93 -6.76
C ASP A 268 -6.70 -3.82 -5.78
N MET A 269 -5.57 -3.97 -5.06
CA MET A 269 -5.20 -3.10 -3.95
C MET A 269 -3.75 -2.65 -4.11
N PHE A 270 -3.48 -1.39 -3.77
CA PHE A 270 -2.18 -0.75 -3.88
C PHE A 270 -1.92 0.13 -2.67
N ASP A 271 -0.65 0.29 -2.31
CA ASP A 271 -0.17 1.34 -1.41
C ASP A 271 1.15 1.91 -1.93
N CYS A 272 1.44 3.13 -1.59
CA CYS A 272 2.77 3.70 -1.77
C CYS A 272 2.91 5.00 -0.95
N VAL A 273 4.12 5.27 -0.48
CA VAL A 273 4.43 6.55 0.19
C VAL A 273 4.60 7.72 -0.77
N MET A 274 4.69 7.45 -2.09
CA MET A 274 4.98 8.48 -3.11
C MET A 274 4.02 9.66 -3.08
N PRO A 275 2.70 9.51 -3.00
CA PRO A 275 1.80 10.66 -3.05
C PRO A 275 2.15 11.72 -2.02
N THR A 276 2.27 11.35 -0.75
CA THR A 276 2.59 12.29 0.33
C THR A 276 4.06 12.67 0.35
N ARG A 277 4.99 11.72 0.09
CA ARG A 277 6.43 12.01 0.06
C ARG A 277 6.78 12.97 -1.06
N ASN A 278 6.30 12.71 -2.27
CA ASN A 278 6.57 13.54 -3.43
C ASN A 278 5.86 14.90 -3.33
N GLY A 279 4.62 14.93 -2.83
CA GLY A 279 3.89 16.17 -2.55
C GLY A 279 4.69 17.10 -1.63
N ARG A 280 5.17 16.60 -0.49
CA ARG A 280 6.02 17.38 0.43
C ARG A 280 7.34 17.85 -0.20
N ASN A 281 7.79 17.21 -1.28
CA ASN A 281 8.96 17.62 -2.05
C ASN A 281 8.62 18.49 -3.28
N GLY A 282 7.35 18.88 -3.43
CA GLY A 282 6.89 19.78 -4.49
C GLY A 282 6.56 19.08 -5.81
N GLN A 283 6.38 17.77 -5.83
CA GLN A 283 5.93 17.04 -7.02
C GLN A 283 4.45 16.71 -6.90
N LEU A 284 3.66 17.16 -7.88
CA LEU A 284 2.21 16.95 -7.96
C LEU A 284 1.89 16.05 -9.15
N PHE A 285 0.88 15.19 -8.97
CA PHE A 285 0.36 14.33 -10.02
C PHE A 285 -1.00 14.84 -10.49
N THR A 286 -1.18 15.02 -11.80
CA THR A 286 -2.45 15.42 -12.42
C THR A 286 -2.80 14.48 -13.57
N ALA A 287 -4.03 14.55 -14.06
CA ALA A 287 -4.45 13.78 -15.23
C ALA A 287 -3.70 14.14 -16.52
N GLU A 288 -3.11 15.32 -16.59
CA GLU A 288 -2.34 15.79 -17.75
C GLU A 288 -0.82 15.53 -17.64
N GLY A 289 -0.34 15.15 -16.45
CA GLY A 289 1.07 14.84 -16.22
C GLY A 289 1.57 15.25 -14.84
N VAL A 290 2.88 15.33 -14.69
CA VAL A 290 3.57 15.61 -13.43
C VAL A 290 4.04 17.06 -13.40
N ILE A 291 3.67 17.76 -12.35
CA ILE A 291 4.11 19.14 -12.06
C ILE A 291 5.23 19.09 -11.02
N ASN A 292 6.37 19.73 -11.29
CA ASN A 292 7.30 20.14 -10.24
C ASN A 292 7.00 21.61 -9.88
N ILE A 293 6.29 21.83 -8.79
CA ILE A 293 5.84 23.16 -8.40
C ILE A 293 6.98 24.10 -7.99
N ARG A 294 8.20 23.57 -7.77
CA ARG A 294 9.41 24.38 -7.50
C ARG A 294 9.93 25.10 -8.74
N ASN A 295 9.51 24.69 -9.95
CA ASN A 295 9.96 25.33 -11.19
C ASN A 295 9.45 26.78 -11.25
N LYS A 296 10.36 27.69 -11.64
CA LYS A 296 10.10 29.14 -11.72
C LYS A 296 8.88 29.51 -12.57
N LYS A 297 8.57 28.73 -13.59
CA LYS A 297 7.42 29.00 -14.48
C LYS A 297 6.05 29.01 -13.78
N TRP A 298 5.98 28.54 -12.53
CA TRP A 298 4.77 28.52 -11.73
C TRP A 298 4.62 29.73 -10.81
N GLU A 299 5.65 30.62 -10.73
CA GLU A 299 5.67 31.75 -9.80
C GLU A 299 4.56 32.80 -10.03
N ASP A 300 4.05 32.87 -11.26
CA ASP A 300 2.98 33.76 -11.70
C ASP A 300 1.81 33.04 -12.39
N ASP A 301 1.72 31.72 -12.25
CA ASP A 301 0.56 30.95 -12.71
C ASP A 301 -0.57 30.99 -11.68
N PHE A 302 -1.53 31.90 -11.87
CA PHE A 302 -2.69 32.05 -10.98
C PHE A 302 -3.85 31.10 -11.30
N SER A 303 -3.66 30.11 -12.18
CA SER A 303 -4.63 29.07 -12.40
C SER A 303 -4.69 28.08 -11.22
N PRO A 304 -5.82 27.39 -11.02
CA PRO A 304 -5.95 26.34 -10.02
C PRO A 304 -4.84 25.25 -10.13
N ILE A 305 -4.54 24.58 -9.02
CA ILE A 305 -3.56 23.48 -8.99
C ILE A 305 -3.98 22.39 -9.99
N ASP A 306 -5.22 21.91 -9.90
CA ASP A 306 -5.84 20.99 -10.85
C ASP A 306 -7.32 21.36 -11.04
N PRO A 307 -7.71 21.95 -12.19
CA PRO A 307 -9.11 22.34 -12.43
C PRO A 307 -10.09 21.16 -12.42
N GLU A 308 -9.61 19.95 -12.69
CA GLU A 308 -10.40 18.72 -12.66
C GLU A 308 -10.25 17.95 -11.34
N GLY A 309 -9.48 18.47 -10.40
CA GLY A 309 -9.24 17.85 -9.09
C GLY A 309 -10.50 17.76 -8.26
N THR A 310 -10.51 16.83 -7.30
CA THR A 310 -11.69 16.51 -6.49
C THR A 310 -11.61 16.99 -5.05
N ALA A 311 -10.41 17.35 -4.56
CA ALA A 311 -10.24 17.92 -3.25
C ALA A 311 -10.36 19.45 -3.29
N PHE A 312 -10.83 20.07 -2.20
CA PHE A 312 -11.00 21.53 -2.16
C PHE A 312 -9.70 22.30 -2.46
N VAL A 313 -8.56 21.73 -2.13
CA VAL A 313 -7.24 22.34 -2.38
C VAL A 313 -6.94 22.51 -3.87
N ASP A 314 -7.52 21.67 -4.72
CA ASP A 314 -7.23 21.61 -6.17
C ASP A 314 -7.73 22.84 -6.90
N THR A 315 -8.88 23.37 -6.46
CA THR A 315 -9.57 24.52 -7.09
C THR A 315 -9.46 25.80 -6.28
N LEU A 316 -9.26 25.71 -4.95
CA LEU A 316 -9.15 26.87 -4.06
C LEU A 316 -7.80 27.57 -4.20
N TYR A 317 -6.71 26.80 -4.31
CA TYR A 317 -5.37 27.35 -4.36
C TYR A 317 -4.81 27.40 -5.78
N THR A 318 -4.01 28.45 -6.05
CA THR A 318 -3.32 28.61 -7.33
C THR A 318 -1.93 27.95 -7.30
N LYS A 319 -1.41 27.63 -8.47
CA LYS A 319 -0.03 27.14 -8.62
C LYS A 319 0.99 28.15 -8.11
N ALA A 320 0.77 29.46 -8.39
CA ALA A 320 1.63 30.55 -7.89
C ALA A 320 1.70 30.58 -6.36
N TYR A 321 0.54 30.46 -5.70
CA TYR A 321 0.51 30.43 -4.23
C TYR A 321 1.21 29.17 -3.66
N LEU A 322 0.93 28.00 -4.22
CA LEU A 322 1.62 26.78 -3.79
C LEU A 322 3.12 26.81 -4.06
N HIS A 323 3.56 27.36 -5.21
CA HIS A 323 4.98 27.60 -5.50
C HIS A 323 5.61 28.49 -4.42
N HIS A 324 4.97 29.59 -4.04
CA HIS A 324 5.41 30.47 -2.98
C HIS A 324 5.57 29.72 -1.64
N LEU A 325 4.54 29.00 -1.21
CA LEU A 325 4.56 28.23 0.04
C LEU A 325 5.68 27.17 0.09
N VAL A 326 5.88 26.45 -1.02
CA VAL A 326 6.96 25.43 -1.13
C VAL A 326 8.32 26.08 -1.07
N THR A 327 8.49 27.26 -1.69
CA THR A 327 9.75 28.01 -1.71
C THR A 327 10.08 28.57 -0.30
N CYS A 328 9.07 29.05 0.43
CA CYS A 328 9.22 29.52 1.81
C CYS A 328 9.35 28.40 2.83
N GLY A 329 9.07 27.13 2.46
CA GLY A 329 9.12 26.00 3.39
C GLY A 329 7.94 25.93 4.36
N GLU A 330 6.80 26.54 4.02
CA GLU A 330 5.61 26.56 4.86
C GLU A 330 4.97 25.16 4.99
N MET A 331 4.52 24.80 6.20
CA MET A 331 3.87 23.52 6.47
C MET A 331 2.60 23.32 5.64
N LEU A 332 1.87 24.41 5.35
CA LEU A 332 0.66 24.39 4.54
C LEU A 332 0.94 23.86 3.13
N ALA A 333 2.12 24.12 2.56
CA ALA A 333 2.52 23.57 1.26
C ALA A 333 2.49 22.03 1.27
N ALA A 334 3.05 21.42 2.32
CA ALA A 334 3.07 19.97 2.46
C ALA A 334 1.67 19.37 2.64
N GLN A 335 0.77 20.08 3.33
CA GLN A 335 -0.62 19.66 3.50
C GLN A 335 -1.40 19.72 2.17
N ILE A 336 -1.35 20.87 1.47
CA ILE A 336 -2.00 21.06 0.17
C ILE A 336 -1.53 19.99 -0.82
N ALA A 337 -0.22 19.86 -1.00
CA ALA A 337 0.35 18.94 -1.98
C ALA A 337 0.10 17.47 -1.63
N SER A 338 0.08 17.10 -0.34
CA SER A 338 -0.24 15.73 0.09
C SER A 338 -1.70 15.41 -0.15
N LEU A 339 -2.62 16.31 0.20
CA LEU A 339 -4.06 16.11 -0.02
C LEU A 339 -4.38 16.01 -1.51
N HIS A 340 -3.85 16.93 -2.32
CA HIS A 340 -3.95 16.90 -3.77
C HIS A 340 -3.53 15.54 -4.36
N ASN A 341 -2.30 15.09 -4.04
CA ASN A 341 -1.79 13.84 -4.59
C ASN A 341 -2.58 12.61 -4.14
N ILE A 342 -3.00 12.54 -2.87
CA ILE A 342 -3.84 11.44 -2.38
C ILE A 342 -5.20 11.43 -3.09
N ALA A 343 -5.84 12.60 -3.22
CA ALA A 343 -7.12 12.73 -3.93
C ALA A 343 -6.98 12.32 -5.40
N PHE A 344 -5.89 12.73 -6.06
CA PHE A 344 -5.59 12.32 -7.43
C PHE A 344 -5.47 10.80 -7.58
N TYR A 345 -4.71 10.11 -6.69
CA TYR A 345 -4.55 8.66 -6.75
C TYR A 345 -5.87 7.92 -6.55
N LEU A 346 -6.69 8.37 -5.61
CA LEU A 346 -8.00 7.79 -5.35
C LEU A 346 -9.00 8.05 -6.49
N ARG A 347 -8.96 9.24 -7.08
CA ARG A 347 -9.70 9.55 -8.31
C ARG A 347 -9.28 8.64 -9.46
N LEU A 348 -7.98 8.43 -9.67
CA LEU A 348 -7.44 7.60 -10.75
C LEU A 348 -7.96 6.16 -10.68
N VAL A 349 -7.91 5.53 -9.49
CA VAL A 349 -8.43 4.16 -9.33
C VAL A 349 -9.96 4.11 -9.41
N THR A 350 -10.66 5.18 -9.02
CA THR A 350 -12.11 5.30 -9.19
C THR A 350 -12.49 5.37 -10.68
N MET A 351 -11.77 6.17 -11.47
CA MET A 351 -11.95 6.21 -12.93
C MET A 351 -11.65 4.86 -13.56
N ALA A 352 -10.55 4.20 -13.15
CA ALA A 352 -10.23 2.85 -13.62
C ALA A 352 -11.40 1.87 -13.37
N ARG A 353 -11.99 1.89 -12.16
CA ARG A 353 -13.16 1.08 -11.84
C ARG A 353 -14.35 1.38 -12.76
N GLN A 354 -14.63 2.65 -13.05
CA GLN A 354 -15.73 3.05 -13.93
C GLN A 354 -15.53 2.49 -15.34
N HIS A 355 -14.31 2.60 -15.89
CA HIS A 355 -13.98 2.08 -17.20
C HIS A 355 -13.94 0.54 -17.27
N ILE A 356 -13.57 -0.13 -16.18
CA ILE A 356 -13.71 -1.60 -16.08
C ILE A 356 -15.18 -2.00 -16.14
N ALA A 357 -16.06 -1.32 -15.40
CA ALA A 357 -17.49 -1.59 -15.41
C ALA A 357 -18.14 -1.27 -16.75
N ALA A 358 -17.66 -0.27 -17.48
CA ALA A 358 -18.09 0.09 -18.83
C ALA A 358 -17.54 -0.85 -19.92
N GLY A 359 -16.47 -1.64 -19.63
CA GLY A 359 -15.84 -2.54 -20.58
C GLY A 359 -14.89 -1.85 -21.57
N ASP A 360 -14.45 -0.64 -21.28
CA ASP A 360 -13.54 0.16 -22.12
C ASP A 360 -12.24 0.58 -21.38
N PHE A 361 -11.86 -0.16 -20.34
CA PHE A 361 -10.70 0.14 -19.52
C PHE A 361 -9.39 0.19 -20.33
N LYS A 362 -9.15 -0.78 -21.23
CA LYS A 362 -7.90 -0.86 -21.96
C LYS A 362 -7.61 0.37 -22.82
N PRO A 363 -8.50 0.85 -23.74
CA PRO A 363 -8.25 2.05 -24.52
C PRO A 363 -8.17 3.32 -23.66
N TRP A 364 -8.97 3.43 -22.60
CA TRP A 364 -8.86 4.54 -21.66
C TRP A 364 -7.50 4.54 -20.94
N LYS A 365 -7.04 3.38 -20.43
CA LYS A 365 -5.75 3.23 -19.77
C LYS A 365 -4.60 3.67 -20.68
N GLU A 366 -4.58 3.23 -21.94
CA GLU A 366 -3.54 3.58 -22.90
C GLU A 366 -3.45 5.10 -23.14
N ALA A 367 -4.60 5.75 -23.31
CA ALA A 367 -4.67 7.21 -23.43
C ALA A 367 -4.21 7.92 -22.17
N MET A 368 -4.62 7.44 -20.98
CA MET A 368 -4.25 8.02 -19.69
C MET A 368 -2.75 7.86 -19.41
N VAL A 369 -2.16 6.70 -19.64
CA VAL A 369 -0.71 6.46 -19.48
C VAL A 369 0.11 7.42 -20.32
N GLY A 370 -0.32 7.69 -21.56
CA GLY A 370 0.35 8.68 -22.43
C GLY A 370 0.36 10.09 -21.85
N LYS A 371 -0.68 10.47 -21.08
CA LYS A 371 -0.74 11.76 -20.38
C LYS A 371 0.12 11.77 -19.12
N LEU A 372 -0.02 10.73 -18.27
CA LEU A 372 0.63 10.62 -16.97
C LEU A 372 2.17 10.65 -17.04
N GLN A 373 2.75 10.29 -18.17
CA GLN A 373 4.20 10.32 -18.40
C GLN A 373 4.75 11.72 -18.74
N ARG A 374 3.89 12.68 -19.04
CA ARG A 374 4.31 14.04 -19.37
C ARG A 374 4.86 14.76 -18.14
N ARG A 375 5.84 15.62 -18.38
CA ARG A 375 6.33 16.60 -17.41
C ARG A 375 5.85 17.97 -17.82
N LEU A 376 4.98 18.53 -17.02
CA LEU A 376 4.38 19.84 -17.26
C LEU A 376 5.28 20.96 -16.76
#